data_371f92b699595f81cc087567a4489947
#
_entry.id   371f92b699595f81cc087567a4489947
#
_cell.length_a   1.000
_cell.length_b   1.000
_cell.length_c   1.000
_cell.angle_alpha   90.00
_cell.angle_beta   90.00
_cell.angle_gamma   90.00
#
_symmetry.space_group_name_H-M   'P 1'
#
loop_
_entity.id
_entity.type
_entity.pdbx_description
1 polymer ?
#
loop_
_entity_poly.entity_id
_entity_poly.type
_entity_poly.pdbx_seq_one_letter_code
_entity_poly.pdbx_strand_id
1 'polypeptide(L)'
;MLKKLLKYEFRATARTYGGMYLALLAASVLFGGSVWRWNSTNSDAYSTLVGLLSLVYTAVIIGTVVVTIMTIVQRFYRNLLGREGYLMHTLPVTETQLVTSKLISSTVWSLCSILAACLSFGILAVLMMADMDLLEQLPLMWSGIREAFARCNMEFWEALAFSGVVSFVRMVSAIACIYAACMVGHQFKNHPALAGILSFFVMQYLQGWLEKLLQIGTGVYETTIYSAVGDMGSIEAAVSALGYMESAMVTLGVAAAFGVFWFGLTVWLMRNKLNLE
;
A
#
# COMPACT_ATOMS: atom_id res chain seq x y z
N MET A 1 22.73 16.15 -7.12
CA MET A 1 21.72 16.07 -8.19
C MET A 1 20.42 15.42 -7.68
N LEU A 2 20.44 14.25 -7.03
CA LEU A 2 19.26 13.52 -6.54
C LEU A 2 18.30 14.37 -5.69
N LYS A 3 18.80 15.17 -4.73
CA LYS A 3 17.98 16.07 -3.89
C LYS A 3 17.15 17.07 -4.69
N LYS A 4 17.69 17.61 -5.78
CA LYS A 4 16.97 18.55 -6.66
C LYS A 4 15.85 17.83 -7.42
N LEU A 5 16.13 16.63 -7.97
CA LEU A 5 15.13 15.79 -8.63
C LEU A 5 13.96 15.45 -7.68
N LEU A 6 14.26 14.99 -6.47
CA LEU A 6 13.24 14.70 -5.48
C LEU A 6 12.37 15.91 -5.14
N LYS A 7 12.97 17.08 -4.92
CA LYS A 7 12.22 18.32 -4.63
C LYS A 7 11.19 18.65 -5.72
N TYR A 8 11.58 18.53 -6.99
CA TYR A 8 10.67 18.81 -8.10
C TYR A 8 9.58 17.75 -8.23
N GLU A 9 9.92 16.47 -8.01
CA GLU A 9 8.95 15.37 -8.00
C GLU A 9 7.89 15.58 -6.93
N PHE A 10 8.30 15.86 -5.69
CA PHE A 10 7.35 16.09 -4.59
C PHE A 10 6.45 17.30 -4.85
N ARG A 11 7.00 18.41 -5.33
CA ARG A 11 6.22 19.62 -5.62
C ARG A 11 5.19 19.39 -6.71
N ALA A 12 5.55 18.61 -7.73
CA ALA A 12 4.66 18.35 -8.86
C ALA A 12 3.52 17.39 -8.52
N THR A 13 3.70 16.48 -7.54
CA THR A 13 2.68 15.51 -7.09
C THR A 13 1.84 15.99 -5.93
N ALA A 14 2.38 16.86 -5.08
CA ALA A 14 1.72 17.33 -3.86
C ALA A 14 0.31 17.89 -4.10
N ARG A 15 0.09 18.57 -5.23
CA ARG A 15 -1.21 19.15 -5.56
C ARG A 15 -2.28 18.08 -5.81
N THR A 16 -1.92 17.00 -6.52
CA THR A 16 -2.83 15.90 -6.83
C THR A 16 -3.17 15.11 -5.56
N TYR A 17 -2.15 14.72 -4.79
CA TYR A 17 -2.34 13.96 -3.56
C TYR A 17 -3.05 14.78 -2.47
N GLY A 18 -2.73 16.08 -2.35
CA GLY A 18 -3.38 16.97 -1.39
C GLY A 18 -4.89 17.07 -1.62
N GLY A 19 -5.33 17.26 -2.87
CA GLY A 19 -6.76 17.26 -3.20
C GLY A 19 -7.45 15.94 -2.91
N MET A 20 -6.79 14.82 -3.21
CA MET A 20 -7.31 13.48 -2.96
C MET A 20 -7.46 13.19 -1.46
N TYR A 21 -6.46 13.53 -0.64
CA TYR A 21 -6.53 13.33 0.81
C TYR A 21 -7.59 14.21 1.46
N LEU A 22 -7.75 15.46 1.02
CA LEU A 22 -8.84 16.32 1.46
C LEU A 22 -10.21 15.72 1.14
N ALA A 23 -10.40 15.19 -0.07
CA ALA A 23 -11.65 14.52 -0.44
C ALA A 23 -11.92 13.28 0.42
N LEU A 24 -10.89 12.47 0.71
CA LEU A 24 -11.00 11.30 1.57
C LEU A 24 -11.41 11.68 3.00
N LEU A 25 -10.74 12.68 3.59
CA LEU A 25 -11.05 13.15 4.95
C LEU A 25 -12.44 13.80 5.01
N ALA A 26 -12.81 14.60 4.01
CA ALA A 26 -14.16 15.18 3.95
C ALA A 26 -15.24 14.08 3.83
N ALA A 27 -15.03 13.07 2.99
CA ALA A 27 -15.96 11.95 2.86
C ALA A 27 -16.10 11.15 4.18
N SER A 28 -15.00 10.96 4.93
CA SER A 28 -15.05 10.28 6.22
C SER A 28 -15.83 11.07 7.28
N VAL A 29 -15.70 12.40 7.30
CA VAL A 29 -16.48 13.28 8.19
C VAL A 29 -17.96 13.27 7.84
N LEU A 30 -18.30 13.37 6.55
CA LEU A 30 -19.70 13.36 6.10
C LEU A 30 -20.36 12.01 6.38
N PHE A 31 -19.69 10.91 6.10
CA PHE A 31 -20.23 9.58 6.37
C PHE A 31 -20.35 9.31 7.87
N GLY A 32 -19.31 9.57 8.66
CA GLY A 32 -19.33 9.39 10.11
C GLY A 32 -20.39 10.28 10.79
N GLY A 33 -20.50 11.54 10.38
CA GLY A 33 -21.53 12.45 10.87
C GLY A 33 -22.95 12.02 10.53
N SER A 34 -23.16 11.38 9.36
CA SER A 34 -24.47 10.83 8.99
C SER A 34 -24.83 9.61 9.84
N VAL A 35 -23.90 8.74 10.15
CA VAL A 35 -24.10 7.58 11.05
C VAL A 35 -24.45 8.06 12.46
N TRP A 36 -23.71 9.02 12.99
CA TRP A 36 -23.98 9.64 14.27
C TRP A 36 -25.41 10.21 14.33
N ARG A 37 -25.83 10.96 13.31
CA ARG A 37 -27.17 11.56 13.26
C ARG A 37 -28.28 10.51 13.12
N TRP A 38 -28.03 9.42 12.41
CA TRP A 38 -28.98 8.31 12.25
C TRP A 38 -29.25 7.60 13.58
N ASN A 39 -28.21 7.28 14.33
CA ASN A 39 -28.32 6.67 15.66
C ASN A 39 -29.19 7.52 16.59
N SER A 40 -29.07 8.85 16.52
CA SER A 40 -29.85 9.77 17.38
C SER A 40 -31.30 9.97 16.92
N THR A 41 -31.66 9.71 15.65
CA THR A 41 -32.97 10.07 15.09
C THR A 41 -33.83 8.85 14.74
N ASN A 42 -33.22 7.71 14.44
CA ASN A 42 -33.85 6.41 14.15
C ASN A 42 -34.95 6.48 13.06
N SER A 43 -34.74 7.25 11.98
CA SER A 43 -35.72 7.45 10.91
C SER A 43 -35.28 6.73 9.62
N ASP A 44 -36.26 6.19 8.86
CA ASP A 44 -36.00 5.45 7.62
C ASP A 44 -35.35 6.30 6.52
N ALA A 45 -35.66 7.60 6.49
CA ALA A 45 -35.03 8.53 5.54
C ALA A 45 -33.52 8.67 5.79
N TYR A 46 -33.11 8.64 7.06
CA TYR A 46 -31.69 8.68 7.42
C TYR A 46 -30.94 7.37 7.09
N SER A 47 -31.62 6.23 7.19
CA SER A 47 -31.00 4.94 6.81
C SER A 47 -30.60 4.90 5.33
N THR A 48 -31.46 5.44 4.45
CA THR A 48 -31.17 5.56 3.01
C THR A 48 -30.00 6.51 2.75
N LEU A 49 -29.93 7.65 3.46
CA LEU A 49 -28.85 8.63 3.34
C LEU A 49 -27.51 8.04 3.81
N VAL A 50 -27.50 7.32 4.93
CA VAL A 50 -26.30 6.61 5.43
C VAL A 50 -25.83 5.57 4.42
N GLY A 51 -26.76 4.80 3.81
CA GLY A 51 -26.43 3.85 2.75
C GLY A 51 -25.78 4.51 1.54
N LEU A 52 -26.31 5.65 1.07
CA LEU A 52 -25.72 6.39 -0.05
C LEU A 52 -24.33 6.94 0.30
N LEU A 53 -24.15 7.52 1.48
CA LEU A 53 -22.87 8.07 1.91
C LEU A 53 -21.82 6.99 2.14
N SER A 54 -22.21 5.78 2.57
CA SER A 54 -21.30 4.65 2.69
C SER A 54 -20.75 4.21 1.31
N LEU A 55 -21.61 4.21 0.27
CA LEU A 55 -21.18 3.94 -1.10
C LEU A 55 -20.22 5.03 -1.62
N VAL A 56 -20.51 6.30 -1.36
CA VAL A 56 -19.62 7.41 -1.73
C VAL A 56 -18.27 7.28 -1.02
N TYR A 57 -18.27 7.01 0.27
CA TYR A 57 -17.03 6.84 1.04
C TYR A 57 -16.19 5.65 0.53
N THR A 58 -16.83 4.52 0.27
CA THR A 58 -16.18 3.34 -0.32
C THR A 58 -15.59 3.66 -1.70
N ALA A 59 -16.33 4.38 -2.55
CA ALA A 59 -15.86 4.82 -3.85
C ALA A 59 -14.65 5.76 -3.74
N VAL A 60 -14.62 6.66 -2.75
CA VAL A 60 -13.48 7.57 -2.52
C VAL A 60 -12.25 6.80 -2.04
N ILE A 61 -12.40 5.78 -1.17
CA ILE A 61 -11.28 4.90 -0.76
C ILE A 61 -10.71 4.17 -1.98
N ILE A 62 -11.57 3.51 -2.77
CA ILE A 62 -11.14 2.81 -3.99
C ILE A 62 -10.48 3.81 -4.96
N GLY A 63 -11.08 4.98 -5.14
CA GLY A 63 -10.54 6.06 -5.95
C GLY A 63 -9.14 6.50 -5.48
N THR A 64 -8.92 6.58 -4.17
CA THR A 64 -7.62 6.91 -3.58
C THR A 64 -6.55 5.88 -3.97
N VAL A 65 -6.87 4.59 -3.88
CA VAL A 65 -5.95 3.51 -4.30
C VAL A 65 -5.66 3.57 -5.79
N VAL A 66 -6.72 3.70 -6.61
CA VAL A 66 -6.58 3.78 -8.08
C VAL A 66 -5.76 5.00 -8.50
N VAL A 67 -6.03 6.18 -7.96
CA VAL A 67 -5.28 7.40 -8.27
C VAL A 67 -3.82 7.28 -7.83
N THR A 68 -3.55 6.65 -6.68
CA THR A 68 -2.17 6.39 -6.22
C THR A 68 -1.42 5.52 -7.23
N ILE A 69 -1.99 4.38 -7.64
CA ILE A 69 -1.37 3.48 -8.63
C ILE A 69 -1.20 4.19 -9.98
N MET A 70 -2.25 4.86 -10.45
CA MET A 70 -2.20 5.59 -11.72
C MET A 70 -1.14 6.70 -11.72
N THR A 71 -0.99 7.41 -10.60
CA THR A 71 0.04 8.45 -10.47
C THR A 71 1.45 7.85 -10.53
N ILE A 72 1.67 6.69 -9.87
CA ILE A 72 2.95 5.96 -9.93
C ILE A 72 3.28 5.58 -11.38
N VAL A 73 2.33 4.95 -12.08
CA VAL A 73 2.50 4.51 -13.47
C VAL A 73 2.70 5.70 -14.41
N GLN A 74 1.81 6.69 -14.35
CA GLN A 74 1.87 7.87 -15.26
C GLN A 74 3.16 8.66 -15.10
N ARG A 75 3.62 8.83 -13.86
CA ARG A 75 4.86 9.54 -13.59
C ARG A 75 6.09 8.81 -14.09
N PHE A 76 6.11 7.48 -13.97
CA PHE A 76 7.18 6.69 -14.52
C PHE A 76 7.13 6.70 -16.06
N TYR A 77 5.96 6.38 -16.63
CA TYR A 77 5.78 6.26 -18.07
C TYR A 77 5.99 7.59 -18.79
N ARG A 78 5.31 8.65 -18.36
CA ARG A 78 5.35 9.95 -19.03
C ARG A 78 6.72 10.62 -18.96
N ASN A 79 7.36 10.56 -17.80
CA ASN A 79 8.63 11.26 -17.58
C ASN A 79 9.86 10.51 -18.08
N LEU A 80 9.81 9.17 -18.20
CA LEU A 80 10.97 8.37 -18.60
C LEU A 80 10.81 7.74 -19.98
N LEU A 81 9.58 7.35 -20.36
CA LEU A 81 9.29 6.66 -21.62
C LEU A 81 8.58 7.55 -22.64
N GLY A 82 7.96 8.66 -22.21
CA GLY A 82 7.27 9.60 -23.07
C GLY A 82 8.21 10.69 -23.65
N ARG A 83 7.62 11.68 -24.32
CA ARG A 83 8.34 12.81 -24.95
C ARG A 83 9.22 13.59 -23.99
N GLU A 84 8.88 13.64 -22.70
CA GLU A 84 9.69 14.27 -21.65
C GLU A 84 10.95 13.46 -21.32
N GLY A 85 10.97 12.15 -21.64
CA GLY A 85 12.10 11.25 -21.38
C GLY A 85 13.37 11.70 -22.09
N TYR A 86 13.26 12.21 -23.32
CA TYR A 86 14.43 12.74 -24.05
C TYR A 86 15.17 13.82 -23.23
N LEU A 87 14.43 14.76 -22.64
CA LEU A 87 15.01 15.82 -21.80
C LEU A 87 15.60 15.26 -20.49
N MET A 88 15.01 14.20 -19.93
CA MET A 88 15.55 13.57 -18.72
C MET A 88 16.86 12.84 -18.98
N HIS A 89 17.04 12.24 -20.15
CA HIS A 89 18.29 11.56 -20.53
C HIS A 89 19.42 12.52 -20.97
N THR A 90 19.12 13.81 -21.25
CA THR A 90 20.15 14.83 -21.50
C THR A 90 20.72 15.42 -20.20
N LEU A 91 20.10 15.15 -19.05
CA LEU A 91 20.64 15.59 -17.76
C LEU A 91 21.90 14.77 -17.39
N PRO A 92 22.89 15.39 -16.72
CA PRO A 92 24.10 14.70 -16.28
C PRO A 92 23.82 13.85 -15.01
N VAL A 93 22.90 12.87 -15.14
CA VAL A 93 22.49 11.95 -14.08
C VAL A 93 22.46 10.53 -14.63
N THR A 94 22.75 9.53 -13.80
CA THR A 94 22.71 8.12 -14.19
C THR A 94 21.27 7.60 -14.19
N GLU A 95 20.98 6.60 -15.04
CA GLU A 95 19.64 5.94 -15.09
C GLU A 95 19.24 5.39 -13.71
N THR A 96 20.21 4.87 -12.95
CA THR A 96 19.97 4.40 -11.58
C THR A 96 19.47 5.52 -10.66
N GLN A 97 20.02 6.72 -10.78
CA GLN A 97 19.58 7.89 -10.00
C GLN A 97 18.17 8.34 -10.41
N LEU A 98 17.84 8.25 -11.70
CA LEU A 98 16.50 8.56 -12.20
C LEU A 98 15.47 7.59 -11.63
N VAL A 99 15.69 6.27 -11.77
CA VAL A 99 14.78 5.25 -11.25
C VAL A 99 14.66 5.33 -9.72
N THR A 100 15.78 5.52 -9.02
CA THR A 100 15.79 5.65 -7.55
C THR A 100 14.98 6.86 -7.08
N SER A 101 15.10 8.01 -7.76
CA SER A 101 14.33 9.20 -7.40
C SER A 101 12.81 8.98 -7.52
N LYS A 102 12.38 8.26 -8.57
CA LYS A 102 10.98 7.89 -8.76
C LYS A 102 10.51 6.87 -7.72
N LEU A 103 11.33 5.86 -7.44
CA LEU A 103 11.03 4.84 -6.44
C LEU A 103 10.83 5.47 -5.05
N ILE A 104 11.75 6.33 -4.62
CA ILE A 104 11.64 7.03 -3.32
C ILE A 104 10.37 7.90 -3.28
N SER A 105 10.13 8.70 -4.32
CA SER A 105 8.94 9.56 -4.37
C SER A 105 7.64 8.75 -4.30
N SER A 106 7.54 7.67 -5.07
CA SER A 106 6.36 6.79 -5.06
C SER A 106 6.17 6.07 -3.73
N THR A 107 7.26 5.62 -3.10
CA THR A 107 7.22 5.00 -1.77
C THR A 107 6.70 5.97 -0.72
N VAL A 108 7.20 7.20 -0.70
CA VAL A 108 6.76 8.23 0.26
C VAL A 108 5.28 8.57 0.06
N TRP A 109 4.82 8.77 -1.18
CA TRP A 109 3.41 9.05 -1.44
C TRP A 109 2.51 7.86 -1.13
N SER A 110 2.96 6.62 -1.34
CA SER A 110 2.21 5.42 -0.92
C SER A 110 2.07 5.34 0.61
N LEU A 111 3.14 5.65 1.36
CA LEU A 111 3.07 5.76 2.82
C LEU A 111 2.10 6.87 3.26
N CYS A 112 2.17 8.05 2.64
CA CYS A 112 1.22 9.13 2.93
C CYS A 112 -0.24 8.72 2.63
N SER A 113 -0.49 7.95 1.56
CA SER A 113 -1.82 7.43 1.24
C SER A 113 -2.33 6.44 2.30
N ILE A 114 -1.46 5.56 2.80
CA ILE A 114 -1.79 4.65 3.90
C ILE A 114 -2.11 5.45 5.18
N LEU A 115 -1.29 6.44 5.52
CA LEU A 115 -1.53 7.30 6.69
C LEU A 115 -2.85 8.08 6.56
N ALA A 116 -3.15 8.63 5.39
CA ALA A 116 -4.42 9.32 5.13
C ALA A 116 -5.62 8.37 5.26
N ALA A 117 -5.51 7.13 4.79
CA ALA A 117 -6.53 6.11 4.98
C ALA A 117 -6.71 5.75 6.47
N CYS A 118 -5.62 5.55 7.22
CA CYS A 118 -5.68 5.30 8.65
C CYS A 118 -6.34 6.45 9.42
N LEU A 119 -6.01 7.70 9.08
CA LEU A 119 -6.64 8.89 9.67
C LEU A 119 -8.14 8.95 9.33
N SER A 120 -8.51 8.63 8.09
CA SER A 120 -9.91 8.57 7.66
C SER A 120 -10.71 7.54 8.45
N PHE A 121 -10.17 6.33 8.64
CA PHE A 121 -10.79 5.32 9.50
C PHE A 121 -10.84 5.73 10.97
N GLY A 122 -9.80 6.40 11.48
CA GLY A 122 -9.78 6.95 12.84
C GLY A 122 -10.90 7.99 13.06
N ILE A 123 -11.10 8.91 12.11
CA ILE A 123 -12.19 9.89 12.16
C ILE A 123 -13.55 9.18 12.18
N LEU A 124 -13.74 8.18 11.32
CA LEU A 124 -14.96 7.36 11.30
C LEU A 124 -15.22 6.68 12.65
N ALA A 125 -14.21 6.02 13.20
CA ALA A 125 -14.33 5.34 14.48
C ALA A 125 -14.75 6.31 15.61
N VAL A 126 -14.12 7.47 15.66
CA VAL A 126 -14.46 8.53 16.67
C VAL A 126 -15.90 9.02 16.48
N LEU A 127 -16.32 9.29 15.24
CA LEU A 127 -17.68 9.80 14.98
C LEU A 127 -18.76 8.73 15.21
N MET A 128 -18.48 7.46 14.92
CA MET A 128 -19.40 6.35 15.22
C MET A 128 -19.57 6.12 16.72
N MET A 129 -18.53 6.39 17.50
CA MET A 129 -18.55 6.25 18.97
C MET A 129 -19.09 7.48 19.67
N ALA A 130 -19.26 8.61 18.99
CA ALA A 130 -19.69 9.89 19.58
C ALA A 130 -21.11 9.89 20.19
N ASP A 131 -21.93 8.88 19.84
CA ASP A 131 -23.29 8.69 20.39
C ASP A 131 -23.29 8.03 21.78
N MET A 132 -22.16 7.51 22.23
CA MET A 132 -22.01 6.77 23.48
C MET A 132 -21.28 7.64 24.51
N ASP A 133 -21.82 8.74 24.98
CA ASP A 133 -21.20 9.65 25.98
C ASP A 133 -19.66 9.57 26.00
N LEU A 134 -19.08 9.95 24.85
CA LEU A 134 -17.66 9.70 24.50
C LEU A 134 -16.72 10.26 25.57
N LEU A 135 -17.11 11.36 26.21
CA LEU A 135 -16.33 11.98 27.28
C LEU A 135 -16.28 11.08 28.53
N GLU A 136 -17.35 10.34 28.82
CA GLU A 136 -17.39 9.40 29.96
C GLU A 136 -16.71 8.07 29.62
N GLN A 137 -16.71 7.66 28.36
CA GLN A 137 -16.11 6.40 27.93
C GLN A 137 -14.64 6.51 27.49
N LEU A 138 -14.14 7.71 27.19
CA LEU A 138 -12.74 7.94 26.86
C LEU A 138 -11.77 7.33 27.90
N PRO A 139 -11.96 7.48 29.21
CA PRO A 139 -11.11 6.84 30.21
C PRO A 139 -11.18 5.31 30.17
N LEU A 140 -12.39 4.76 29.95
CA LEU A 140 -12.60 3.29 29.84
C LEU A 140 -11.97 2.74 28.58
N MET A 141 -12.10 3.44 27.44
CA MET A 141 -11.43 3.06 26.19
C MET A 141 -9.90 3.13 26.35
N TRP A 142 -9.40 4.19 26.98
CA TRP A 142 -7.97 4.35 27.23
C TRP A 142 -7.43 3.27 28.17
N SER A 143 -8.17 2.92 29.22
CA SER A 143 -7.80 1.80 30.10
C SER A 143 -7.84 0.47 29.38
N GLY A 144 -8.87 0.22 28.54
CA GLY A 144 -8.97 -1.00 27.72
C GLY A 144 -7.85 -1.11 26.70
N ILE A 145 -7.50 -0.01 26.02
CA ILE A 145 -6.33 0.04 25.13
C ILE A 145 -5.05 -0.25 25.90
N ARG A 146 -4.85 0.42 27.04
CA ARG A 146 -3.67 0.20 27.90
C ARG A 146 -3.59 -1.24 28.42
N GLU A 147 -4.70 -1.84 28.83
CA GLU A 147 -4.74 -3.24 29.24
C GLU A 147 -4.46 -4.19 28.07
N ALA A 148 -5.03 -3.94 26.87
CA ALA A 148 -4.72 -4.71 25.68
C ALA A 148 -3.22 -4.63 25.36
N PHE A 149 -2.65 -3.43 25.41
CA PHE A 149 -1.20 -3.22 25.22
C PHE A 149 -0.36 -3.90 26.31
N ALA A 150 -0.80 -3.88 27.56
CA ALA A 150 -0.11 -4.54 28.68
C ALA A 150 -0.18 -6.07 28.62
N ARG A 151 -1.22 -6.63 28.03
CA ARG A 151 -1.37 -8.07 27.78
C ARG A 151 -0.54 -8.56 26.58
N CYS A 152 -0.14 -7.65 25.69
CA CYS A 152 0.71 -7.99 24.57
C CYS A 152 2.15 -8.26 25.07
N ASN A 153 2.61 -9.49 24.93
CA ASN A 153 3.98 -9.89 25.26
C ASN A 153 4.99 -9.18 24.36
N MET A 154 6.26 -9.13 24.77
CA MET A 154 7.37 -8.61 23.95
C MET A 154 7.37 -9.21 22.54
N GLU A 155 7.08 -10.51 22.42
CA GLU A 155 6.95 -11.24 21.15
C GLU A 155 5.91 -10.63 20.20
N PHE A 156 4.78 -10.11 20.71
CA PHE A 156 3.78 -9.43 19.92
C PHE A 156 4.32 -8.15 19.30
N TRP A 157 5.04 -7.35 20.08
CA TRP A 157 5.61 -6.09 19.60
C TRP A 157 6.71 -6.32 18.57
N GLU A 158 7.52 -7.35 18.77
CA GLU A 158 8.54 -7.77 17.81
C GLU A 158 7.88 -8.25 16.52
N ALA A 159 6.85 -9.08 16.60
CA ALA A 159 6.08 -9.54 15.44
C ALA A 159 5.41 -8.38 14.70
N LEU A 160 4.83 -7.41 15.42
CA LEU A 160 4.22 -6.21 14.83
C LEU A 160 5.25 -5.34 14.11
N ALA A 161 6.38 -5.07 14.75
CA ALA A 161 7.47 -4.28 14.15
C ALA A 161 8.04 -5.00 12.91
N PHE A 162 8.25 -6.31 13.01
CA PHE A 162 8.76 -7.11 11.91
C PHE A 162 7.77 -7.17 10.74
N SER A 163 6.45 -7.34 11.00
CA SER A 163 5.42 -7.28 9.95
C SER A 163 5.36 -5.94 9.24
N GLY A 164 5.62 -4.85 9.97
CA GLY A 164 5.76 -3.51 9.40
C GLY A 164 6.92 -3.43 8.42
N VAL A 165 8.09 -3.99 8.78
CA VAL A 165 9.26 -4.05 7.89
C VAL A 165 8.97 -4.90 6.66
N VAL A 166 8.38 -6.08 6.82
CA VAL A 166 7.99 -6.96 5.71
C VAL A 166 7.03 -6.25 4.75
N SER A 167 5.99 -5.60 5.28
CA SER A 167 5.01 -4.86 4.49
C SER A 167 5.64 -3.69 3.73
N PHE A 168 6.57 -2.98 4.36
CA PHE A 168 7.33 -1.90 3.72
C PHE A 168 8.18 -2.41 2.55
N VAL A 169 8.94 -3.49 2.75
CA VAL A 169 9.78 -4.09 1.70
C VAL A 169 8.91 -4.63 0.55
N ARG A 170 7.78 -5.28 0.87
CA ARG A 170 6.81 -5.74 -0.16
C ARG A 170 6.25 -4.57 -0.96
N MET A 171 5.92 -3.45 -0.33
CA MET A 171 5.43 -2.25 -1.01
C MET A 171 6.50 -1.70 -1.97
N VAL A 172 7.75 -1.58 -1.54
CA VAL A 172 8.86 -1.12 -2.39
C VAL A 172 9.08 -2.07 -3.57
N SER A 173 9.07 -3.40 -3.31
CA SER A 173 9.17 -4.44 -4.34
C SER A 173 8.04 -4.36 -5.36
N ALA A 174 6.79 -4.13 -4.90
CA ALA A 174 5.63 -3.99 -5.78
C ALA A 174 5.74 -2.74 -6.68
N ILE A 175 6.22 -1.61 -6.16
CA ILE A 175 6.47 -0.40 -6.96
C ILE A 175 7.57 -0.66 -8.00
N ALA A 176 8.66 -1.34 -7.62
CA ALA A 176 9.73 -1.72 -8.56
C ALA A 176 9.20 -2.67 -9.65
N CYS A 177 8.31 -3.61 -9.30
CA CYS A 177 7.64 -4.49 -10.25
C CYS A 177 6.77 -3.69 -11.24
N ILE A 178 6.03 -2.67 -10.79
CA ILE A 178 5.26 -1.78 -11.67
C ILE A 178 6.19 -1.10 -12.69
N TYR A 179 7.35 -0.62 -12.26
CA TYR A 179 8.33 0.01 -13.17
C TYR A 179 8.90 -0.98 -14.18
N ALA A 180 9.26 -2.18 -13.74
CA ALA A 180 9.70 -3.24 -14.63
C ALA A 180 8.62 -3.62 -15.66
N ALA A 181 7.37 -3.73 -15.23
CA ALA A 181 6.24 -4.01 -16.09
C ALA A 181 5.97 -2.89 -17.12
N CYS A 182 6.12 -1.63 -16.73
CA CYS A 182 6.03 -0.49 -17.66
C CYS A 182 7.14 -0.55 -18.72
N MET A 183 8.37 -0.89 -18.33
CA MET A 183 9.50 -1.04 -19.26
C MET A 183 9.31 -2.20 -20.23
N VAL A 184 8.84 -3.36 -19.75
CA VAL A 184 8.52 -4.51 -20.60
C VAL A 184 7.37 -4.18 -21.54
N GLY A 185 6.32 -3.54 -21.03
CA GLY A 185 5.17 -3.14 -21.84
C GLY A 185 5.55 -2.19 -22.98
N HIS A 186 6.47 -1.28 -22.75
CA HIS A 186 6.95 -0.31 -23.77
C HIS A 186 7.65 -0.97 -24.96
N GLN A 187 8.17 -2.19 -24.81
CA GLN A 187 8.78 -2.92 -25.92
C GLN A 187 7.77 -3.43 -26.95
N PHE A 188 6.49 -3.48 -26.61
CA PHE A 188 5.43 -3.95 -27.51
C PHE A 188 4.78 -2.76 -28.24
N LYS A 189 5.10 -2.62 -29.54
CA LYS A 189 4.65 -1.49 -30.38
C LYS A 189 3.12 -1.36 -30.50
N ASN A 190 2.40 -2.49 -30.59
CA ASN A 190 0.96 -2.46 -30.91
C ASN A 190 0.08 -2.13 -29.69
N HIS A 191 0.38 -2.67 -28.50
CA HIS A 191 -0.44 -2.52 -27.30
C HIS A 191 0.41 -2.40 -26.03
N PRO A 192 1.17 -1.31 -25.85
CA PRO A 192 2.12 -1.17 -24.74
C PRO A 192 1.43 -1.20 -23.36
N ALA A 193 0.25 -0.62 -23.24
CA ALA A 193 -0.48 -0.60 -21.97
C ALA A 193 -0.99 -2.00 -21.57
N LEU A 194 -1.57 -2.75 -22.52
CA LEU A 194 -2.01 -4.13 -22.25
C LEU A 194 -0.86 -5.04 -21.91
N ALA A 195 0.25 -4.95 -22.67
CA ALA A 195 1.46 -5.74 -22.41
C ALA A 195 2.06 -5.41 -21.03
N GLY A 196 2.06 -4.13 -20.61
CA GLY A 196 2.48 -3.71 -19.29
C GLY A 196 1.60 -4.29 -18.17
N ILE A 197 0.28 -4.24 -18.32
CA ILE A 197 -0.65 -4.80 -17.35
C ILE A 197 -0.48 -6.33 -17.24
N LEU A 198 -0.45 -7.03 -18.37
CA LEU A 198 -0.25 -8.49 -18.40
C LEU A 198 1.08 -8.88 -17.77
N SER A 199 2.18 -8.18 -18.12
CA SER A 199 3.50 -8.48 -17.56
C SER A 199 3.50 -8.26 -16.04
N PHE A 200 2.83 -7.23 -15.52
CA PHE A 200 2.70 -7.01 -14.08
C PHE A 200 2.02 -8.19 -13.38
N PHE A 201 0.89 -8.67 -13.90
CA PHE A 201 0.19 -9.81 -13.31
C PHE A 201 1.02 -11.09 -13.37
N VAL A 202 1.70 -11.36 -14.49
CA VAL A 202 2.59 -12.53 -14.62
C VAL A 202 3.74 -12.43 -13.60
N MET A 203 4.38 -11.28 -13.49
CA MET A 203 5.48 -11.06 -12.55
C MET A 203 5.03 -11.25 -11.09
N GLN A 204 3.87 -10.72 -10.72
CA GLN A 204 3.31 -10.87 -9.37
C GLN A 204 2.89 -12.32 -9.10
N TYR A 205 2.32 -12.99 -10.07
CA TYR A 205 1.96 -14.39 -9.96
C TYR A 205 3.20 -15.28 -9.74
N LEU A 206 4.26 -15.09 -10.53
CA LEU A 206 5.52 -15.81 -10.38
C LEU A 206 6.17 -15.58 -9.02
N GLN A 207 6.17 -14.33 -8.55
CA GLN A 207 6.69 -13.98 -7.21
C GLN A 207 5.89 -14.70 -6.11
N GLY A 208 4.55 -14.63 -6.15
CA GLY A 208 3.70 -15.28 -5.17
C GLY A 208 3.77 -16.81 -5.21
N TRP A 209 3.95 -17.38 -6.39
CA TRP A 209 4.13 -18.83 -6.57
C TRP A 209 5.46 -19.30 -5.97
N LEU A 210 6.55 -18.57 -6.20
CA LEU A 210 7.85 -18.88 -5.61
C LEU A 210 7.83 -18.74 -4.09
N GLU A 211 7.17 -17.70 -3.59
CA GLU A 211 6.99 -17.49 -2.13
C GLU A 211 6.29 -18.70 -1.48
N LYS A 212 5.19 -19.16 -2.07
CA LYS A 212 4.47 -20.35 -1.61
C LYS A 212 5.32 -21.62 -1.67
N LEU A 213 6.07 -21.83 -2.77
CA LEU A 213 6.97 -22.98 -2.90
C LEU A 213 8.02 -23.01 -1.80
N LEU A 214 8.63 -21.88 -1.50
CA LEU A 214 9.62 -21.77 -0.44
C LEU A 214 8.99 -22.01 0.95
N GLN A 215 7.80 -21.49 1.19
CA GLN A 215 7.07 -21.74 2.44
C GLN A 215 6.71 -23.21 2.62
N ILE A 216 6.27 -23.90 1.56
CA ILE A 216 6.03 -25.35 1.58
C ILE A 216 7.33 -26.11 1.80
N GLY A 217 8.41 -25.75 1.08
CA GLY A 217 9.71 -26.40 1.19
C GLY A 217 10.38 -26.25 2.55
N THR A 218 10.06 -25.19 3.30
CA THR A 218 10.54 -24.97 4.67
C THR A 218 9.60 -25.56 5.74
N GLY A 219 8.45 -26.15 5.37
CA GLY A 219 7.46 -26.68 6.30
C GLY A 219 6.62 -25.62 7.03
N VAL A 220 6.92 -24.33 6.81
CA VAL A 220 6.24 -23.21 7.47
C VAL A 220 4.77 -23.12 7.06
N TYR A 221 4.44 -23.52 5.82
CA TYR A 221 3.07 -23.49 5.32
C TYR A 221 2.15 -24.45 6.06
N GLU A 222 2.64 -25.65 6.41
CA GLU A 222 1.86 -26.64 7.18
C GLU A 222 1.58 -26.15 8.60
N THR A 223 2.57 -25.59 9.28
CA THR A 223 2.42 -25.03 10.63
C THR A 223 1.38 -23.90 10.66
N THR A 224 1.37 -23.02 9.65
CA THR A 224 0.42 -21.90 9.56
C THR A 224 -1.02 -22.37 9.30
N ILE A 225 -1.22 -23.42 8.49
CA ILE A 225 -2.57 -24.00 8.24
C ILE A 225 -3.08 -24.76 9.49
N TYR A 226 -2.25 -25.57 10.12
CA TYR A 226 -2.64 -26.31 11.32
C TYR A 226 -3.00 -25.38 12.48
N SER A 227 -2.29 -24.26 12.64
CA SER A 227 -2.63 -23.24 13.63
C SER A 227 -3.91 -22.46 13.29
N ALA A 228 -4.23 -22.27 12.01
CA ALA A 228 -5.43 -21.57 11.58
C ALA A 228 -6.71 -22.45 11.61
N VAL A 229 -6.57 -23.78 11.50
CA VAL A 229 -7.68 -24.74 11.48
C VAL A 229 -7.90 -25.40 12.86
N GLY A 230 -6.89 -25.37 13.74
CA GLY A 230 -6.97 -25.86 15.12
C GLY A 230 -7.85 -24.94 15.97
N ASP A 231 -8.78 -25.55 16.66
CA ASP A 231 -9.76 -25.09 17.65
C ASP A 231 -9.86 -23.56 17.87
N MET A 232 -10.95 -22.96 17.43
CA MET A 232 -11.26 -21.52 17.60
C MET A 232 -11.38 -21.06 19.07
N GLY A 233 -11.05 -21.89 20.03
CA GLY A 233 -11.07 -21.61 21.46
C GLY A 233 -9.77 -20.97 21.99
N SER A 234 -8.68 -21.01 21.27
CA SER A 234 -7.41 -20.44 21.69
C SER A 234 -6.75 -19.63 20.57
N ILE A 235 -7.19 -18.40 20.43
CA ILE A 235 -6.50 -17.39 19.59
C ILE A 235 -5.02 -17.27 19.99
N GLU A 236 -4.66 -17.60 21.22
CA GLU A 236 -3.29 -17.66 21.73
C GLU A 236 -2.44 -18.82 21.13
N ALA A 237 -3.04 -19.93 20.72
CA ALA A 237 -2.32 -21.04 20.08
C ALA A 237 -2.18 -20.86 18.56
N ALA A 238 -3.04 -20.05 17.92
CA ALA A 238 -3.01 -19.82 16.48
C ALA A 238 -1.87 -18.91 16.03
N VAL A 239 -1.28 -18.14 16.92
CA VAL A 239 -0.08 -17.35 16.69
C VAL A 239 1.05 -17.97 17.51
N SER A 240 1.47 -19.16 17.14
CA SER A 240 2.82 -19.56 17.58
C SER A 240 3.76 -18.55 16.91
N ALA A 241 4.30 -17.63 17.71
CA ALA A 241 5.15 -16.54 17.25
C ALA A 241 6.29 -17.04 16.34
N LEU A 242 6.76 -18.25 16.56
CA LEU A 242 7.76 -18.96 15.76
C LEU A 242 7.31 -19.19 14.31
N GLY A 243 6.15 -19.79 14.05
CA GLY A 243 5.69 -20.05 12.68
C GLY A 243 5.39 -18.77 11.90
N TYR A 244 4.90 -17.72 12.59
CA TYR A 244 4.70 -16.40 11.97
C TYR A 244 6.02 -15.73 11.59
N MET A 245 7.01 -15.74 12.48
CA MET A 245 8.32 -15.14 12.24
C MET A 245 9.06 -15.84 11.09
N GLU A 246 9.01 -17.17 11.03
CA GLU A 246 9.61 -17.95 9.95
C GLU A 246 8.97 -17.64 8.59
N SER A 247 7.62 -17.64 8.52
CA SER A 247 6.91 -17.28 7.29
C SER A 247 7.20 -15.84 6.85
N ALA A 248 7.26 -14.92 7.80
CA ALA A 248 7.56 -13.52 7.54
C ALA A 248 9.02 -13.31 7.08
N MET A 249 9.99 -14.11 7.57
CA MET A 249 11.37 -14.08 7.08
C MET A 249 11.47 -14.57 5.62
N VAL A 250 10.78 -15.66 5.27
CA VAL A 250 10.72 -16.15 3.88
C VAL A 250 10.13 -15.06 2.98
N THR A 251 8.99 -14.49 3.38
CA THR A 251 8.35 -13.39 2.65
C THR A 251 9.26 -12.18 2.48
N LEU A 252 9.97 -11.79 3.54
CA LEU A 252 10.94 -10.68 3.50
C LEU A 252 12.06 -10.96 2.51
N GLY A 253 12.64 -12.17 2.58
CA GLY A 253 13.73 -12.58 1.69
C GLY A 253 13.31 -12.58 0.22
N VAL A 254 12.15 -13.16 -0.07
CA VAL A 254 11.58 -13.17 -1.43
C VAL A 254 11.27 -11.75 -1.92
N ALA A 255 10.59 -10.94 -1.10
CA ALA A 255 10.25 -9.56 -1.47
C ALA A 255 11.50 -8.70 -1.72
N ALA A 256 12.54 -8.84 -0.90
CA ALA A 256 13.81 -8.13 -1.08
C ALA A 256 14.54 -8.58 -2.35
N ALA A 257 14.66 -9.89 -2.58
CA ALA A 257 15.31 -10.45 -3.77
C ALA A 257 14.61 -10.00 -5.06
N PHE A 258 13.29 -10.14 -5.12
CA PHE A 258 12.52 -9.67 -6.26
C PHE A 258 12.53 -8.14 -6.41
N GLY A 259 12.52 -7.39 -5.32
CA GLY A 259 12.65 -5.93 -5.35
C GLY A 259 13.95 -5.49 -6.02
N VAL A 260 15.07 -6.10 -5.66
CA VAL A 260 16.39 -5.86 -6.29
C VAL A 260 16.38 -6.32 -7.74
N PHE A 261 15.80 -7.48 -8.01
CA PHE A 261 15.70 -8.01 -9.38
C PHE A 261 14.88 -7.09 -10.31
N TRP A 262 13.69 -6.65 -9.88
CA TRP A 262 12.84 -5.76 -10.68
C TRP A 262 13.48 -4.38 -10.87
N PHE A 263 14.14 -3.87 -9.86
CA PHE A 263 14.91 -2.63 -9.97
C PHE A 263 16.05 -2.77 -10.99
N GLY A 264 16.83 -3.85 -10.88
CA GLY A 264 17.93 -4.14 -11.81
C GLY A 264 17.43 -4.34 -13.25
N LEU A 265 16.32 -5.07 -13.42
CA LEU A 265 15.67 -5.27 -14.71
C LEU A 265 15.22 -3.93 -15.32
N THR A 266 14.61 -3.06 -14.53
CA THR A 266 14.19 -1.72 -14.97
C THR A 266 15.37 -0.91 -15.49
N VAL A 267 16.46 -0.83 -14.71
CA VAL A 267 17.67 -0.09 -15.08
C VAL A 267 18.33 -0.71 -16.30
N TRP A 268 18.41 -2.03 -16.38
CA TRP A 268 19.00 -2.74 -17.52
C TRP A 268 18.23 -2.51 -18.83
N LEU A 269 16.89 -2.61 -18.77
CA LEU A 269 16.02 -2.33 -19.91
C LEU A 269 16.14 -0.88 -20.39
N MET A 270 16.20 0.05 -19.42
CA MET A 270 16.37 1.48 -19.71
C MET A 270 17.69 1.78 -20.42
N ARG A 271 18.76 1.10 -20.02
CA ARG A 271 20.10 1.28 -20.61
C ARG A 271 20.25 0.63 -21.99
N ASN A 272 19.66 -0.53 -22.22
CA ASN A 272 19.96 -1.35 -23.40
C ASN A 272 18.83 -1.39 -24.44
N LYS A 273 17.60 -1.08 -24.07
CA LYS A 273 16.42 -1.30 -24.92
C LYS A 273 15.51 -0.07 -25.04
N LEU A 274 15.93 1.08 -24.52
CA LEU A 274 15.13 2.29 -24.60
C LEU A 274 15.23 2.86 -26.03
N ASN A 275 14.18 2.66 -26.81
CA ASN A 275 13.98 3.33 -28.09
C ASN A 275 13.04 4.53 -27.85
N LEU A 276 13.60 5.71 -27.79
CA LEU A 276 12.85 6.97 -27.69
C LEU A 276 12.51 7.42 -29.13
N GLU A 277 11.53 6.77 -29.76
CA GLU A 277 10.90 7.24 -31.00
C GLU A 277 9.63 8.05 -30.73
#